data_c54f3638d2a0b14561ead4d3031cd3ce
#
_entry.id   c54f3638d2a0b14561ead4d3031cd3ce
#
_cell.length_a   1.000
_cell.length_b   1.000
_cell.length_c   1.000
_cell.angle_alpha   90.00
_cell.angle_beta   90.00
_cell.angle_gamma   90.00
#
_symmetry.space_group_name_H-M   'P 1'
#
loop_
_entity.id
_entity.type
_entity.pdbx_description
1 polymer ?
#
loop_
_entity_poly.entity_id
_entity_poly.type
_entity_poly.pdbx_seq_one_letter_code
_entity_poly.pdbx_strand_id
1 'polypeptide(L)'
;MIRKLKFSALGVALTCTLAALSGTALAQSTIFNIPSTDVVAKKKTYFEFDFIGHLESDKNGGFQTYVPRVVFGLPKNVEVGVNVAATHSAAPAIVYVQPNIKWQFYANEKAGTAFTAGAIAYTPLKDRKTIDSFGLLYANGSKKFSGDHGARLTLGGYGVVDYDGAGANGKKATKGGVMVGYEQPLNKKVSFVADWFSGNNALGYVTPGFSFALPKNGLFNIGYSVGNRAKKNNGLFVYYGITF
;
A
#
# COMPACT_ATOMS: atom_id res chain seq x y z
N MET A 1 -16.34 -56.82 28.40
CA MET A 1 -17.24 -55.87 27.64
C MET A 1 -17.03 -54.50 28.25
N ILE A 2 -16.04 -53.73 27.81
CA ILE A 2 -15.80 -52.29 28.08
C ILE A 2 -14.46 -51.96 27.41
N ARG A 3 -14.50 -51.57 26.12
CA ARG A 3 -13.36 -50.94 25.44
C ARG A 3 -13.80 -50.37 24.06
N LYS A 4 -14.75 -49.42 24.04
CA LYS A 4 -15.10 -48.68 22.80
C LYS A 4 -15.62 -47.29 23.10
N LEU A 5 -14.92 -46.45 23.86
CA LEU A 5 -15.39 -45.09 24.10
C LEU A 5 -14.26 -44.07 24.33
N LYS A 6 -13.10 -44.22 23.69
CA LYS A 6 -12.03 -43.20 23.80
C LYS A 6 -11.54 -42.61 22.47
N PHE A 7 -12.14 -42.96 21.32
CA PHE A 7 -11.69 -42.45 20.02
C PHE A 7 -12.51 -41.27 19.49
N SER A 8 -13.69 -40.97 20.09
CA SER A 8 -14.55 -39.90 19.61
C SER A 8 -14.20 -38.49 20.14
N ALA A 9 -13.53 -38.39 21.29
CA ALA A 9 -13.19 -37.13 21.91
C ALA A 9 -11.92 -36.47 21.30
N LEU A 10 -11.01 -37.28 20.76
CA LEU A 10 -9.77 -36.77 20.14
C LEU A 10 -10.01 -36.27 18.72
N GLY A 11 -11.01 -36.80 18.00
CA GLY A 11 -11.37 -36.38 16.66
C GLY A 11 -12.09 -35.01 16.64
N VAL A 12 -12.87 -34.68 17.66
CA VAL A 12 -13.59 -33.41 17.77
C VAL A 12 -12.66 -32.27 18.21
N ALA A 13 -11.66 -32.56 19.04
CA ALA A 13 -10.67 -31.55 19.45
C ALA A 13 -9.71 -31.15 18.30
N LEU A 14 -9.44 -32.08 17.36
CA LEU A 14 -8.56 -31.79 16.21
C LEU A 14 -9.26 -31.02 15.10
N THR A 15 -10.59 -31.18 14.97
CA THR A 15 -11.40 -30.42 14.00
C THR A 15 -11.70 -28.98 14.45
N CYS A 16 -11.76 -28.70 15.74
CA CYS A 16 -11.95 -27.33 16.26
C CYS A 16 -10.69 -26.49 16.21
N THR A 17 -9.49 -27.09 16.16
CA THR A 17 -8.21 -26.34 16.07
C THR A 17 -7.84 -25.94 14.63
N LEU A 18 -8.45 -26.57 13.60
CA LEU A 18 -8.22 -26.18 12.20
C LEU A 18 -9.14 -25.03 11.73
N ALA A 19 -10.20 -24.73 12.46
CA ALA A 19 -11.10 -23.62 12.11
C ALA A 19 -10.61 -22.23 12.59
N ALA A 20 -9.56 -22.15 13.40
CA ALA A 20 -8.99 -20.92 13.91
C ALA A 20 -7.80 -20.37 13.08
N LEU A 21 -7.48 -20.99 11.95
CA LEU A 21 -6.57 -20.47 10.94
C LEU A 21 -7.33 -19.75 9.83
N SER A 22 -8.37 -19.00 10.20
CA SER A 22 -8.89 -17.92 9.36
C SER A 22 -7.72 -16.98 9.13
N GLY A 23 -7.18 -16.97 7.90
CA GLY A 23 -6.08 -16.13 7.54
C GLY A 23 -6.39 -14.70 7.98
N THR A 24 -5.63 -14.21 8.95
CA THR A 24 -5.60 -12.78 9.25
C THR A 24 -5.26 -12.11 7.95
N ALA A 25 -6.20 -11.34 7.39
CA ALA A 25 -5.91 -10.48 6.26
C ALA A 25 -4.64 -9.72 6.63
N LEU A 26 -3.57 -9.91 5.87
CA LEU A 26 -2.33 -9.16 6.07
C LEU A 26 -2.73 -7.70 5.90
N ALA A 27 -2.59 -6.91 6.95
CA ALA A 27 -2.93 -5.49 6.92
C ALA A 27 -1.89 -4.77 6.05
N GLN A 28 -2.18 -4.72 4.76
CA GLN A 28 -1.38 -4.01 3.78
C GLN A 28 -1.74 -2.53 3.84
N SER A 29 -0.80 -1.67 4.24
CA SER A 29 -1.06 -0.23 4.37
C SER A 29 -1.29 0.46 3.02
N THR A 30 -0.67 -0.05 1.94
CA THR A 30 -0.83 0.44 0.56
C THR A 30 -1.06 -0.73 -0.40
N ILE A 31 -1.67 -0.51 -1.57
CA ILE A 31 -1.72 -1.51 -2.65
C ILE A 31 -0.36 -1.52 -3.37
N PHE A 32 -0.08 -0.53 -4.20
CA PHE A 32 1.25 -0.12 -4.64
C PHE A 32 1.45 1.35 -4.26
N ASN A 33 0.80 2.25 -4.99
CA ASN A 33 0.92 3.70 -4.79
C ASN A 33 -0.21 4.26 -3.91
N ILE A 34 -1.41 3.66 -3.96
CA ILE A 34 -2.56 4.17 -3.21
C ILE A 34 -2.66 3.53 -1.82
N PRO A 35 -3.10 4.28 -0.79
CA PRO A 35 -3.43 3.71 0.50
C PRO A 35 -4.58 2.70 0.37
N SER A 36 -4.44 1.54 0.98
CA SER A 36 -5.54 0.58 1.14
C SER A 36 -6.51 1.05 2.22
N THR A 37 -7.68 0.41 2.31
CA THR A 37 -8.61 0.65 3.43
C THR A 37 -8.27 -0.17 4.68
N ASP A 38 -7.26 -1.04 4.63
CA ASP A 38 -6.81 -1.79 5.79
C ASP A 38 -5.92 -0.92 6.70
N VAL A 39 -5.94 -1.17 7.99
CA VAL A 39 -5.08 -0.53 8.99
C VAL A 39 -4.35 -1.59 9.79
N VAL A 40 -3.16 -1.27 10.23
CA VAL A 40 -2.37 -2.15 11.11
C VAL A 40 -3.12 -2.34 12.42
N ALA A 41 -3.30 -3.60 12.83
CA ALA A 41 -4.05 -3.93 14.04
C ALA A 41 -3.38 -3.33 15.30
N LYS A 42 -4.21 -2.94 16.28
CA LYS A 42 -3.76 -2.37 17.56
C LYS A 42 -2.63 -3.21 18.18
N LYS A 43 -1.56 -2.55 18.63
CA LYS A 43 -0.34 -3.13 19.21
C LYS A 43 0.50 -3.96 18.22
N LYS A 44 0.20 -3.90 16.94
CA LYS A 44 1.03 -4.48 15.88
C LYS A 44 1.89 -3.42 15.24
N THR A 45 3.02 -3.86 14.69
CA THR A 45 3.94 -3.04 13.91
C THR A 45 4.06 -3.65 12.52
N TYR A 46 3.95 -2.83 11.51
CA TYR A 46 4.19 -3.20 10.12
C TYR A 46 5.45 -2.53 9.63
N PHE A 47 6.35 -3.31 9.07
CA PHE A 47 7.53 -2.82 8.36
C PHE A 47 7.38 -3.14 6.87
N GLU A 48 7.77 -2.19 6.03
CA GLU A 48 7.78 -2.35 4.57
C GLU A 48 9.04 -1.72 4.00
N PHE A 49 9.56 -2.32 2.96
CA PHE A 49 10.66 -1.77 2.17
C PHE A 49 10.29 -1.80 0.69
N ASP A 50 10.19 -0.62 0.09
CA ASP A 50 9.87 -0.45 -1.32
C ASP A 50 11.12 -0.16 -2.13
N PHE A 51 11.16 -0.71 -3.32
CA PHE A 51 12.06 -0.33 -4.40
C PHE A 51 11.22 0.07 -5.61
N ILE A 52 11.48 1.28 -6.13
CA ILE A 52 10.85 1.77 -7.34
C ILE A 52 11.96 2.25 -8.26
N GLY A 53 12.04 1.73 -9.49
CA GLY A 53 13.14 2.10 -10.35
C GLY A 53 12.88 1.98 -11.84
N HIS A 54 13.34 2.98 -12.60
CA HIS A 54 13.49 2.93 -14.04
C HIS A 54 14.93 2.50 -14.34
N LEU A 55 15.10 1.25 -14.81
CA LEU A 55 16.41 0.57 -14.91
C LEU A 55 17.19 0.97 -16.16
N GLU A 56 17.14 2.24 -16.52
CA GLU A 56 17.96 2.86 -17.53
C GLU A 56 19.16 3.57 -16.91
N SER A 57 20.11 4.01 -17.71
CA SER A 57 21.17 4.89 -17.21
C SER A 57 20.59 6.25 -16.78
N ASP A 58 21.21 6.91 -15.84
CA ASP A 58 20.79 8.25 -15.36
C ASP A 58 20.66 9.25 -16.51
N LYS A 59 21.57 9.17 -17.52
CA LYS A 59 21.55 10.01 -18.71
C LYS A 59 20.30 9.81 -19.56
N ASN A 60 19.69 8.63 -19.51
CA ASN A 60 18.48 8.27 -20.22
C ASN A 60 17.21 8.42 -19.38
N GLY A 61 17.33 9.01 -18.19
CA GLY A 61 16.23 9.24 -17.26
C GLY A 61 16.02 8.11 -16.24
N GLY A 62 17.01 7.26 -16.05
CA GLY A 62 17.03 6.26 -14.99
C GLY A 62 16.89 6.89 -13.61
N PHE A 63 16.21 6.20 -12.71
CA PHE A 63 16.11 6.56 -11.30
C PHE A 63 15.91 5.34 -10.43
N GLN A 64 16.24 5.46 -9.16
CA GLN A 64 16.00 4.46 -8.14
C GLN A 64 15.50 5.14 -6.88
N THR A 65 14.41 4.65 -6.32
CA THR A 65 13.83 5.14 -5.07
C THR A 65 13.72 3.98 -4.10
N TYR A 66 14.21 4.19 -2.90
CA TYR A 66 14.15 3.25 -1.79
C TYR A 66 13.31 3.85 -0.68
N VAL A 67 12.32 3.09 -0.18
CA VAL A 67 11.38 3.61 0.82
C VAL A 67 11.21 2.62 1.97
N PRO A 68 12.12 2.59 2.96
CA PRO A 68 11.82 1.96 4.23
C PRO A 68 10.65 2.68 4.91
N ARG A 69 9.72 1.89 5.45
CA ARG A 69 8.49 2.35 6.12
C ARG A 69 8.28 1.57 7.40
N VAL A 70 7.85 2.25 8.44
CA VAL A 70 7.34 1.63 9.66
C VAL A 70 5.99 2.23 10.05
N VAL A 71 5.04 1.38 10.42
CA VAL A 71 3.68 1.78 10.78
C VAL A 71 3.25 1.06 12.06
N PHE A 72 2.61 1.78 12.96
CA PHE A 72 2.12 1.29 14.25
C PHE A 72 0.61 1.34 14.30
N GLY A 73 -0.01 0.23 14.65
CA GLY A 73 -1.46 0.15 14.88
C GLY A 73 -1.85 0.68 16.27
N LEU A 74 -2.73 1.67 16.29
CA LEU A 74 -3.26 2.34 17.47
C LEU A 74 -4.71 1.90 17.77
N PRO A 75 -5.26 2.24 18.95
CA PRO A 75 -6.68 2.06 19.23
C PRO A 75 -7.57 2.80 18.22
N LYS A 76 -8.85 2.37 18.13
CA LYS A 76 -9.90 2.99 17.28
C LYS A 76 -9.57 2.93 15.78
N ASN A 77 -8.87 1.87 15.35
CA ASN A 77 -8.52 1.63 13.96
C ASN A 77 -7.73 2.79 13.31
N VAL A 78 -6.83 3.36 14.08
CA VAL A 78 -5.86 4.38 13.61
C VAL A 78 -4.51 3.71 13.43
N GLU A 79 -3.79 4.10 12.42
CA GLU A 79 -2.37 3.80 12.27
C GLU A 79 -1.58 5.09 12.08
N VAL A 80 -0.36 5.10 12.60
CA VAL A 80 0.62 6.17 12.39
C VAL A 80 1.93 5.56 11.94
N GLY A 81 2.62 6.25 11.07
CA GLY A 81 3.86 5.73 10.53
C GLY A 81 4.81 6.81 10.04
N VAL A 82 5.97 6.36 9.61
CA VAL A 82 6.95 7.19 8.93
C VAL A 82 7.60 6.39 7.80
N ASN A 83 7.73 7.03 6.63
CA ASN A 83 8.50 6.53 5.52
C ASN A 83 9.72 7.44 5.31
N VAL A 84 10.80 6.89 4.78
CA VAL A 84 11.95 7.67 4.31
C VAL A 84 12.17 7.33 2.85
N ALA A 85 11.79 8.24 1.95
CA ALA A 85 11.94 8.04 0.52
C ALA A 85 13.24 8.67 0.03
N ALA A 86 14.19 7.85 -0.39
CA ALA A 86 15.47 8.29 -0.96
C ALA A 86 15.49 8.00 -2.46
N THR A 87 15.53 9.05 -3.28
CA THR A 87 15.57 8.95 -4.74
C THR A 87 16.94 9.34 -5.26
N HIS A 88 17.53 8.46 -6.05
CA HIS A 88 18.76 8.68 -6.83
C HIS A 88 18.41 8.77 -8.32
N SER A 89 19.01 9.73 -9.01
CA SER A 89 18.88 9.96 -10.47
C SER A 89 20.07 10.78 -10.95
N ALA A 90 20.03 11.27 -12.20
CA ALA A 90 21.04 12.22 -12.72
C ALA A 90 21.12 13.54 -11.90
N ALA A 91 20.05 13.91 -11.21
CA ALA A 91 20.04 15.04 -10.27
C ALA A 91 20.60 14.63 -8.88
N PRO A 92 20.98 15.58 -8.02
CA PRO A 92 21.32 15.28 -6.64
C PRO A 92 20.25 14.47 -5.93
N ALA A 93 20.68 13.52 -5.09
CA ALA A 93 19.75 12.64 -4.38
C ALA A 93 18.79 13.43 -3.50
N ILE A 94 17.49 13.15 -3.64
CA ILE A 94 16.44 13.77 -2.84
C ILE A 94 15.98 12.77 -1.79
N VAL A 95 15.91 13.20 -0.53
CA VAL A 95 15.41 12.38 0.58
C VAL A 95 14.26 13.09 1.26
N TYR A 96 13.09 12.46 1.27
CA TYR A 96 11.92 12.90 2.02
C TYR A 96 11.70 12.03 3.26
N VAL A 97 11.40 12.68 4.39
CA VAL A 97 10.72 12.01 5.51
C VAL A 97 9.24 12.25 5.37
N GLN A 98 8.46 11.18 5.55
CA GLN A 98 7.04 11.16 5.25
C GLN A 98 6.26 10.61 6.46
N PRO A 99 6.07 11.41 7.55
CA PRO A 99 5.16 11.05 8.61
C PRO A 99 3.74 10.92 8.05
N ASN A 100 3.01 9.92 8.51
CA ASN A 100 1.69 9.60 8.00
C ASN A 100 0.75 9.15 9.10
N ILE A 101 -0.55 9.35 8.85
CA ILE A 101 -1.65 8.86 9.69
C ILE A 101 -2.77 8.36 8.79
N LYS A 102 -3.40 7.25 9.16
CA LYS A 102 -4.61 6.73 8.52
C LYS A 102 -5.60 6.30 9.59
N TRP A 103 -6.86 6.59 9.37
CA TRP A 103 -7.98 6.20 10.22
C TRP A 103 -9.04 5.45 9.40
N GLN A 104 -9.30 4.20 9.79
CA GLN A 104 -10.42 3.44 9.28
C GLN A 104 -11.64 3.74 10.16
N PHE A 105 -12.46 4.70 9.73
CA PHE A 105 -13.61 5.17 10.52
C PHE A 105 -14.84 4.29 10.37
N TYR A 106 -14.83 3.38 9.38
CA TYR A 106 -15.88 2.39 9.17
C TYR A 106 -15.31 1.11 8.60
N ALA A 107 -15.76 -0.03 9.13
CA ALA A 107 -15.53 -1.35 8.55
C ALA A 107 -16.73 -2.26 8.86
N ASN A 108 -17.19 -2.98 7.86
CA ASN A 108 -18.20 -4.02 7.97
C ASN A 108 -17.73 -5.27 7.23
N GLU A 109 -17.18 -6.22 7.96
CA GLU A 109 -16.63 -7.45 7.40
C GLU A 109 -17.67 -8.29 6.68
N LYS A 110 -18.91 -8.36 7.21
CA LYS A 110 -20.02 -9.13 6.56
C LYS A 110 -20.39 -8.52 5.23
N ALA A 111 -20.42 -7.20 5.15
CA ALA A 111 -20.67 -6.49 3.90
C ALA A 111 -19.42 -6.37 3.03
N GLY A 112 -18.22 -6.70 3.53
CA GLY A 112 -16.96 -6.50 2.83
C GLY A 112 -16.66 -5.04 2.50
N THR A 113 -17.11 -4.08 3.32
CA THR A 113 -17.01 -2.65 3.04
C THR A 113 -16.20 -1.95 4.13
N ALA A 114 -15.28 -1.08 3.73
CA ALA A 114 -14.51 -0.26 4.66
C ALA A 114 -14.27 1.15 4.09
N PHE A 115 -14.10 2.15 4.98
CA PHE A 115 -13.78 3.53 4.63
C PHE A 115 -12.64 4.04 5.48
N THR A 116 -11.72 4.76 4.85
CA THR A 116 -10.55 5.37 5.49
C THR A 116 -10.35 6.80 5.05
N ALA A 117 -9.70 7.57 5.90
CA ALA A 117 -9.12 8.86 5.56
C ALA A 117 -7.71 8.95 6.15
N GLY A 118 -6.85 9.74 5.55
CA GLY A 118 -5.49 9.88 6.04
C GLY A 118 -4.75 11.06 5.45
N ALA A 119 -3.55 11.25 5.97
CA ALA A 119 -2.63 12.29 5.54
C ALA A 119 -1.18 11.78 5.53
N ILE A 120 -0.40 12.29 4.60
CA ILE A 120 1.04 12.07 4.51
C ILE A 120 1.70 13.43 4.30
N ALA A 121 2.66 13.80 5.15
CA ALA A 121 3.49 14.98 4.91
C ALA A 121 4.78 14.55 4.22
N TYR A 122 5.22 15.31 3.23
CA TYR A 122 6.48 15.11 2.51
C TYR A 122 7.43 16.24 2.87
N THR A 123 8.45 15.95 3.68
CA THR A 123 9.40 16.94 4.16
C THR A 123 10.81 16.57 3.69
N PRO A 124 11.46 17.37 2.83
CA PRO A 124 12.82 17.09 2.39
C PRO A 124 13.80 17.25 3.55
N LEU A 125 14.76 16.33 3.67
CA LEU A 125 15.81 16.40 4.71
C LEU A 125 16.87 17.45 4.40
N LYS A 126 17.14 17.67 3.11
CA LYS A 126 18.13 18.65 2.64
C LYS A 126 17.48 19.61 1.65
N ASP A 127 18.17 20.72 1.41
CA ASP A 127 17.81 21.70 0.37
C ASP A 127 16.38 22.24 0.46
N ARG A 128 15.88 22.41 1.71
CA ARG A 128 14.52 22.89 2.00
C ARG A 128 14.17 24.27 1.40
N LYS A 129 15.17 24.99 0.90
CA LYS A 129 14.95 26.27 0.21
C LYS A 129 14.63 26.09 -1.28
N THR A 130 14.95 24.92 -1.85
CA THR A 130 14.83 24.61 -3.27
C THR A 130 13.92 23.43 -3.56
N ILE A 131 13.63 22.61 -2.52
CA ILE A 131 12.76 21.42 -2.60
C ILE A 131 11.58 21.66 -1.67
N ASP A 132 10.37 21.66 -2.23
CA ASP A 132 9.16 21.95 -1.48
C ASP A 132 8.78 20.84 -0.50
N SER A 133 8.29 21.26 0.67
CA SER A 133 7.47 20.40 1.53
C SER A 133 6.03 20.45 1.05
N PHE A 134 5.33 19.33 1.05
CA PHE A 134 3.92 19.30 0.68
C PHE A 134 3.15 18.23 1.48
N GLY A 135 1.85 18.31 1.47
CA GLY A 135 0.97 17.36 2.14
C GLY A 135 0.06 16.64 1.14
N LEU A 136 -0.19 15.36 1.37
CA LEU A 136 -1.22 14.57 0.71
C LEU A 136 -2.35 14.28 1.70
N LEU A 137 -3.56 14.68 1.37
CA LEU A 137 -4.78 14.32 2.08
C LEU A 137 -5.58 13.37 1.19
N TYR A 138 -6.19 12.35 1.78
CA TYR A 138 -6.98 11.38 1.02
C TYR A 138 -8.14 10.80 1.81
N ALA A 139 -9.15 10.31 1.09
CA ALA A 139 -10.18 9.43 1.61
C ALA A 139 -10.52 8.38 0.56
N ASN A 140 -10.71 7.15 1.00
CA ASN A 140 -11.08 6.03 0.13
C ASN A 140 -12.04 5.07 0.81
N GLY A 141 -12.78 4.33 -0.02
CA GLY A 141 -13.63 3.24 0.39
C GLY A 141 -13.35 2.01 -0.43
N SER A 142 -13.55 0.85 0.16
CA SER A 142 -13.41 -0.43 -0.54
C SER A 142 -14.65 -1.30 -0.40
N LYS A 143 -14.84 -2.15 -1.40
CA LYS A 143 -15.82 -3.23 -1.43
C LYS A 143 -15.12 -4.52 -1.83
N LYS A 144 -15.13 -5.49 -0.92
CA LYS A 144 -14.77 -6.88 -1.21
C LYS A 144 -16.05 -7.62 -1.60
N PHE A 145 -16.04 -8.25 -2.76
CA PHE A 145 -17.15 -9.07 -3.24
C PHE A 145 -17.10 -10.45 -2.60
N SER A 146 -18.27 -11.11 -2.51
CA SER A 146 -18.39 -12.45 -1.94
C SER A 146 -17.82 -13.52 -2.87
N GLY A 147 -17.49 -14.69 -2.30
CA GLY A 147 -16.93 -15.85 -2.99
C GLY A 147 -15.47 -16.12 -2.60
N ASP A 148 -15.01 -17.34 -2.86
CA ASP A 148 -13.66 -17.82 -2.46
C ASP A 148 -12.54 -16.99 -3.08
N HIS A 149 -12.79 -16.36 -4.22
CA HIS A 149 -11.90 -15.46 -4.95
C HIS A 149 -12.53 -14.08 -5.14
N GLY A 150 -13.36 -13.62 -4.19
CA GLY A 150 -14.02 -12.32 -4.27
C GLY A 150 -12.99 -11.18 -4.41
N ALA A 151 -13.10 -10.45 -5.52
CA ALA A 151 -12.26 -9.28 -5.77
C ALA A 151 -12.52 -8.17 -4.75
N ARG A 152 -11.54 -7.30 -4.53
CA ARG A 152 -11.70 -6.05 -3.80
C ARG A 152 -11.50 -4.87 -4.74
N LEU A 153 -12.46 -3.96 -4.78
CA LEU A 153 -12.35 -2.67 -5.46
C LEU A 153 -12.20 -1.57 -4.41
N THR A 154 -11.21 -0.71 -4.59
CA THR A 154 -10.98 0.48 -3.78
C THR A 154 -11.15 1.72 -4.65
N LEU A 155 -11.93 2.69 -4.19
CA LEU A 155 -12.15 3.97 -4.84
C LEU A 155 -11.93 5.09 -3.84
N GLY A 156 -11.29 6.18 -4.27
CA GLY A 156 -11.04 7.32 -3.40
C GLY A 156 -10.69 8.59 -4.13
N GLY A 157 -10.54 9.65 -3.35
CA GLY A 157 -10.07 10.94 -3.83
C GLY A 157 -8.88 11.42 -3.00
N TYR A 158 -8.09 12.29 -3.58
CA TYR A 158 -6.96 12.93 -2.90
C TYR A 158 -6.82 14.40 -3.25
N GLY A 159 -6.17 15.14 -2.36
CA GLY A 159 -5.73 16.51 -2.58
C GLY A 159 -4.30 16.69 -2.11
N VAL A 160 -3.53 17.51 -2.82
CA VAL A 160 -2.15 17.87 -2.46
C VAL A 160 -2.13 19.34 -2.08
N VAL A 161 -1.60 19.64 -0.90
CA VAL A 161 -1.45 20.99 -0.36
C VAL A 161 0.02 21.41 -0.42
N ASP A 162 0.26 22.69 -0.65
CA ASP A 162 1.62 23.29 -0.71
C ASP A 162 2.54 22.67 -1.78
N TYR A 163 1.96 22.19 -2.87
CA TYR A 163 2.70 21.54 -3.95
C TYR A 163 2.76 22.43 -5.20
N ASP A 164 3.94 22.92 -5.51
CA ASP A 164 4.22 23.73 -6.71
C ASP A 164 5.03 22.96 -7.78
N GLY A 165 5.10 21.65 -7.65
CA GLY A 165 5.81 20.77 -8.58
C GLY A 165 5.31 20.88 -10.02
N ALA A 166 6.20 20.64 -10.97
CA ALA A 166 5.87 20.70 -12.39
C ALA A 166 5.01 19.50 -12.83
N GLY A 167 4.01 19.77 -13.64
CA GLY A 167 3.30 18.77 -14.43
C GLY A 167 4.06 18.35 -15.69
N ALA A 168 3.51 17.47 -16.50
CA ALA A 168 4.08 17.12 -17.80
C ALA A 168 4.02 18.30 -18.77
N ASN A 169 4.99 18.38 -19.69
CA ASN A 169 5.03 19.34 -20.78
C ASN A 169 4.91 20.82 -20.32
N GLY A 170 5.53 21.19 -19.19
CA GLY A 170 5.52 22.55 -18.65
C GLY A 170 4.18 23.00 -18.08
N LYS A 171 3.17 22.13 -18.01
CA LYS A 171 1.89 22.43 -17.36
C LYS A 171 2.05 22.41 -15.85
N LYS A 172 1.18 23.12 -15.12
CA LYS A 172 1.10 23.00 -13.67
C LYS A 172 0.68 21.57 -13.28
N ALA A 173 1.26 21.05 -12.22
CA ALA A 173 0.85 19.77 -11.65
C ALA A 173 -0.59 19.83 -11.14
N THR A 174 -1.34 18.74 -11.29
CA THR A 174 -2.65 18.60 -10.67
C THR A 174 -2.51 18.48 -9.15
N LYS A 175 -3.33 19.25 -8.42
CA LYS A 175 -3.34 19.26 -6.96
C LYS A 175 -4.41 18.34 -6.34
N GLY A 176 -5.05 17.50 -7.15
CA GLY A 176 -6.04 16.54 -6.67
C GLY A 176 -6.50 15.60 -7.78
N GLY A 177 -7.19 14.54 -7.37
CA GLY A 177 -7.66 13.54 -8.32
C GLY A 177 -8.34 12.37 -7.63
N VAL A 178 -8.45 11.27 -8.37
CA VAL A 178 -9.04 10.02 -7.91
C VAL A 178 -7.99 8.93 -7.74
N MET A 179 -8.29 7.99 -6.87
CA MET A 179 -7.53 6.76 -6.64
C MET A 179 -8.42 5.56 -6.93
N VAL A 180 -7.89 4.59 -7.64
CA VAL A 180 -8.58 3.32 -7.94
C VAL A 180 -7.65 2.17 -7.63
N GLY A 181 -8.12 1.17 -6.88
CA GLY A 181 -7.39 -0.05 -6.59
C GLY A 181 -8.24 -1.27 -6.90
N TYR A 182 -7.61 -2.31 -7.42
CA TYR A 182 -8.22 -3.58 -7.72
C TYR A 182 -7.32 -4.72 -7.22
N GLU A 183 -7.91 -5.64 -6.48
CA GLU A 183 -7.22 -6.80 -5.91
C GLU A 183 -8.06 -8.05 -6.18
N GLN A 184 -7.50 -8.98 -6.94
CA GLN A 184 -8.14 -10.24 -7.32
C GLN A 184 -7.35 -11.42 -6.77
N PRO A 185 -7.80 -12.09 -5.71
CA PRO A 185 -7.20 -13.36 -5.29
C PRO A 185 -7.28 -14.39 -6.41
N LEU A 186 -6.14 -14.94 -6.82
CA LEU A 186 -6.04 -16.03 -7.78
C LEU A 186 -6.01 -17.39 -7.06
N ASN A 187 -5.42 -17.39 -5.87
CA ASN A 187 -5.41 -18.51 -4.94
C ASN A 187 -5.09 -17.99 -3.53
N LYS A 188 -4.89 -18.90 -2.55
CA LYS A 188 -4.60 -18.53 -1.15
C LYS A 188 -3.28 -17.76 -0.95
N LYS A 189 -2.37 -17.75 -1.92
CA LYS A 189 -1.03 -17.16 -1.79
C LYS A 189 -0.75 -16.06 -2.82
N VAL A 190 -1.51 -16.01 -3.90
CA VAL A 190 -1.23 -15.09 -5.02
C VAL A 190 -2.49 -14.31 -5.35
N SER A 191 -2.34 -13.01 -5.48
CA SER A 191 -3.37 -12.09 -5.99
C SER A 191 -2.83 -11.28 -7.16
N PHE A 192 -3.65 -11.04 -8.17
CA PHE A 192 -3.41 -9.95 -9.10
C PHE A 192 -3.84 -8.66 -8.42
N VAL A 193 -2.99 -7.65 -8.49
CA VAL A 193 -3.25 -6.32 -7.90
C VAL A 193 -2.93 -5.23 -8.91
N ALA A 194 -3.75 -4.20 -8.92
CA ALA A 194 -3.49 -3.02 -9.74
C ALA A 194 -3.98 -1.79 -9.01
N ASP A 195 -3.26 -0.69 -9.10
CA ASP A 195 -3.75 0.59 -8.64
C ASP A 195 -3.49 1.72 -9.63
N TRP A 196 -4.26 2.77 -9.51
CA TRP A 196 -4.12 3.99 -10.27
C TRP A 196 -4.29 5.21 -9.38
N PHE A 197 -3.24 5.99 -9.34
CA PHE A 197 -3.25 7.33 -8.76
C PHE A 197 -3.36 8.31 -9.92
N SER A 198 -4.50 8.97 -10.06
CA SER A 198 -4.75 9.86 -11.20
C SER A 198 -3.93 11.15 -11.11
N GLY A 199 -3.98 11.94 -12.18
CA GLY A 199 -3.39 13.26 -12.18
C GLY A 199 -2.05 13.37 -12.89
N ASN A 200 -1.74 14.61 -13.25
CA ASN A 200 -0.50 14.99 -13.91
C ASN A 200 0.48 15.57 -12.87
N ASN A 201 0.90 14.75 -11.92
CA ASN A 201 1.83 15.11 -10.85
C ASN A 201 2.80 13.95 -10.56
N ALA A 202 3.70 14.10 -9.60
CA ALA A 202 4.70 13.11 -9.26
C ALA A 202 4.12 11.80 -8.65
N LEU A 203 2.87 11.82 -8.19
CA LEU A 203 2.18 10.66 -7.62
C LEU A 203 1.39 9.87 -8.67
N GLY A 204 1.24 10.39 -9.89
CA GLY A 204 0.37 9.86 -10.93
C GLY A 204 0.95 8.64 -11.63
N TYR A 205 0.49 7.44 -11.27
CA TYR A 205 0.89 6.15 -11.84
C TYR A 205 -0.30 5.19 -11.94
N VAL A 206 -0.27 4.32 -12.93
CA VAL A 206 -0.99 3.05 -12.92
C VAL A 206 0.02 1.92 -12.74
N THR A 207 -0.24 1.03 -11.79
CA THR A 207 0.69 -0.06 -11.45
C THR A 207 -0.04 -1.39 -11.37
N PRO A 208 -0.11 -2.17 -12.46
CA PRO A 208 -0.51 -3.57 -12.41
C PRO A 208 0.64 -4.43 -11.88
N GLY A 209 0.29 -5.54 -11.17
CA GLY A 209 1.26 -6.46 -10.63
C GLY A 209 0.65 -7.64 -9.88
N PHE A 210 1.47 -8.29 -9.09
CA PHE A 210 1.09 -9.44 -8.28
C PHE A 210 1.54 -9.26 -6.83
N SER A 211 0.71 -9.79 -5.94
CA SER A 211 0.94 -9.86 -4.50
C SER A 211 1.07 -11.32 -4.09
N PHE A 212 2.07 -11.62 -3.27
CA PHE A 212 2.38 -12.96 -2.77
C PHE A 212 2.34 -12.95 -1.24
N ALA A 213 1.40 -13.70 -0.66
CA ALA A 213 1.37 -13.94 0.77
C ALA A 213 2.50 -14.90 1.16
N LEU A 214 3.36 -14.45 2.07
CA LEU A 214 4.51 -15.20 2.56
C LEU A 214 4.27 -15.71 3.99
N PRO A 215 5.04 -16.72 4.46
CA PRO A 215 5.00 -17.15 5.85
C PRO A 215 5.24 -15.99 6.84
N LYS A 216 4.82 -16.18 8.09
CA LYS A 216 5.05 -15.24 9.21
C LYS A 216 4.48 -13.83 8.95
N ASN A 217 3.29 -13.75 8.36
CA ASN A 217 2.63 -12.48 8.02
C ASN A 217 3.47 -11.58 7.10
N GLY A 218 4.29 -12.20 6.24
CA GLY A 218 5.04 -11.52 5.20
C GLY A 218 4.21 -11.32 3.93
N LEU A 219 4.53 -10.28 3.19
CA LEU A 219 3.92 -9.94 1.91
C LEU A 219 5.02 -9.51 0.93
N PHE A 220 4.95 -9.98 -0.30
CA PHE A 220 5.83 -9.54 -1.37
C PHE A 220 5.00 -9.11 -2.57
N ASN A 221 5.23 -7.89 -3.05
CA ASN A 221 4.56 -7.38 -4.23
C ASN A 221 5.57 -7.04 -5.31
N ILE A 222 5.19 -7.30 -6.56
CA ILE A 222 5.95 -6.89 -7.74
C ILE A 222 4.99 -6.38 -8.81
N GLY A 223 5.26 -5.22 -9.37
CA GLY A 223 4.46 -4.57 -10.40
C GLY A 223 5.29 -3.68 -11.31
N TYR A 224 4.67 -3.17 -12.33
CA TYR A 224 5.28 -2.20 -13.23
C TYR A 224 4.45 -0.93 -13.27
N SER A 225 5.04 0.16 -12.79
CA SER A 225 4.42 1.47 -12.73
C SER A 225 4.56 2.19 -14.06
N VAL A 226 3.43 2.63 -14.61
CA VAL A 226 3.37 3.46 -15.82
C VAL A 226 2.95 4.86 -15.40
N GLY A 227 3.85 5.84 -15.57
CA GLY A 227 3.63 7.22 -15.18
C GLY A 227 2.59 7.92 -16.07
N ASN A 228 1.65 8.63 -15.44
CA ASN A 228 0.68 9.45 -16.18
C ASN A 228 1.33 10.62 -16.95
N ARG A 229 2.53 11.02 -16.53
CA ARG A 229 3.22 12.20 -17.07
C ARG A 229 4.06 11.90 -18.31
N ALA A 230 4.89 10.86 -18.25
CA ALA A 230 5.82 10.54 -19.33
C ALA A 230 6.36 9.12 -19.18
N LYS A 231 6.76 8.51 -20.31
CA LYS A 231 7.37 7.16 -20.34
C LYS A 231 8.65 7.04 -19.49
N LYS A 232 9.41 8.12 -19.32
CA LYS A 232 10.61 8.15 -18.47
C LYS A 232 10.34 7.96 -16.98
N ASN A 233 9.08 8.10 -16.55
CA ASN A 233 8.67 7.84 -15.18
C ASN A 233 8.24 6.39 -14.95
N ASN A 234 8.21 5.55 -16.00
CA ASN A 234 7.88 4.14 -15.84
C ASN A 234 8.96 3.43 -15.05
N GLY A 235 8.55 2.45 -14.24
CA GLY A 235 9.52 1.72 -13.43
C GLY A 235 9.00 0.43 -12.85
N LEU A 236 9.91 -0.46 -12.52
CA LEU A 236 9.64 -1.62 -11.69
C LEU A 236 9.29 -1.14 -10.29
N PHE A 237 8.22 -1.68 -9.71
CA PHE A 237 7.86 -1.49 -8.31
C PHE A 237 7.90 -2.85 -7.60
N VAL A 238 8.72 -2.95 -6.57
CA VAL A 238 8.83 -4.15 -5.74
C VAL A 238 8.77 -3.71 -4.29
N TYR A 239 8.01 -4.43 -3.46
CA TYR A 239 8.10 -4.24 -2.03
C TYR A 239 7.95 -5.53 -1.23
N TYR A 240 8.53 -5.54 -0.05
CA TYR A 240 8.38 -6.55 0.97
C TYR A 240 7.84 -5.93 2.23
N GLY A 241 6.77 -6.48 2.76
CA GLY A 241 6.16 -6.06 4.02
C GLY A 241 6.04 -7.21 5.01
N ILE A 242 6.07 -6.91 6.31
CA ILE A 242 5.89 -7.89 7.38
C ILE A 242 5.22 -7.26 8.59
N THR A 243 4.27 -7.98 9.21
CA THR A 243 3.58 -7.56 10.44
C THR A 243 4.04 -8.39 11.64
N PHE A 244 4.39 -7.70 12.73
CA PHE A 244 4.83 -8.26 14.01
C PHE A 244 3.76 -8.15 15.09
#